data_cbde2a4e62a2148f61924e6aa6a79463
#
_entry.id   cbde2a4e62a2148f61924e6aa6a79463
#
_cell.length_a   1.000
_cell.length_b   1.000
_cell.length_c   1.000
_cell.angle_alpha   90.00
_cell.angle_beta   90.00
_cell.angle_gamma   90.00
#
_symmetry.space_group_name_H-M   'P 1'
#
loop_
_entity.id
_entity.type
_entity.pdbx_description
1 polymer ?
#
loop_
_entity_poly.entity_id
_entity_poly.type
_entity_poly.pdbx_seq_one_letter_code
_entity_poly.pdbx_strand_id
1 'polypeptide(L)'
;MVRDSLRQRWAALQQAFHRHRALSLTAAAAGSLTLVLISWLVIEQGEQSHAGDRPSLIELLDQVSGEQGRQLEEKPSSAPPMAPRARSWRSPLSRQCSGVDRGVLNRLKQLQSRASSWRTFVKIDPTNYGKRFKTDAFGRQLDATPRVVVLHETVYSLGSAVNTFMTPHPRDEDQVSYHTLIGQDGRVLDLVDPLNRAYGAGYSAFLGEWAITNKKLKGSVNNFALHLSLETPPSGANASGSHAGYTTQQYDALALVLSGWIRSFNLPPAAITTHRHVDIG
;
A
#
# COMPACT_ATOMS: atom_id res chain seq x y z
N MET A 1 -36.74 46.22 2.75
CA MET A 1 -37.86 45.30 3.12
C MET A 1 -37.78 43.90 2.50
N VAL A 2 -37.44 43.68 1.22
CA VAL A 2 -37.43 42.32 0.62
C VAL A 2 -36.23 41.49 1.04
N ARG A 3 -35.07 42.11 1.30
CA ARG A 3 -33.83 41.39 1.70
C ARG A 3 -33.86 40.80 3.12
N ASP A 4 -34.62 41.41 4.01
CA ASP A 4 -34.69 40.96 5.41
C ASP A 4 -35.62 39.76 5.58
N SER A 5 -36.65 39.66 4.76
CA SER A 5 -37.60 38.52 4.77
C SER A 5 -36.91 37.22 4.25
N LEU A 6 -36.00 37.35 3.30
CA LEU A 6 -35.24 36.19 2.78
C LEU A 6 -34.22 35.65 3.80
N ARG A 7 -33.54 36.53 4.53
CA ARG A 7 -32.59 36.12 5.60
C ARG A 7 -33.31 35.42 6.75
N GLN A 8 -34.47 35.91 7.15
CA GLN A 8 -35.28 35.26 8.19
C GLN A 8 -35.79 33.87 7.77
N ARG A 9 -36.19 33.71 6.50
CA ARG A 9 -36.63 32.40 5.96
C ARG A 9 -35.48 31.41 5.87
N TRP A 10 -34.27 31.86 5.53
CA TRP A 10 -33.05 30.98 5.52
C TRP A 10 -32.64 30.58 6.92
N ALA A 11 -32.68 31.44 7.91
CA ALA A 11 -32.38 31.10 9.30
C ALA A 11 -33.40 30.10 9.88
N ALA A 12 -34.67 30.24 9.55
CA ALA A 12 -35.71 29.28 9.98
C ALA A 12 -35.52 27.89 9.33
N LEU A 13 -35.13 27.86 8.05
CA LEU A 13 -34.81 26.60 7.34
C LEU A 13 -33.59 25.90 7.93
N GLN A 14 -32.53 26.65 8.27
CA GLN A 14 -31.35 26.07 8.92
C GLN A 14 -31.67 25.53 10.32
N GLN A 15 -32.47 26.21 11.11
CA GLN A 15 -32.88 25.71 12.42
C GLN A 15 -33.78 24.46 12.33
N ALA A 16 -34.67 24.41 11.34
CA ALA A 16 -35.48 23.21 11.09
C ALA A 16 -34.62 22.02 10.67
N PHE A 17 -33.59 22.25 9.84
CA PHE A 17 -32.67 21.20 9.38
C PHE A 17 -31.83 20.64 10.51
N HIS A 18 -31.39 21.49 11.46
CA HIS A 18 -30.61 21.02 12.62
C HIS A 18 -31.48 20.26 13.64
N ARG A 19 -32.76 20.60 13.76
CA ARG A 19 -33.67 19.96 14.72
C ARG A 19 -34.12 18.55 14.30
N HIS A 20 -34.04 18.23 13.00
CA HIS A 20 -34.49 16.95 12.45
C HIS A 20 -33.32 16.06 11.93
N ARG A 21 -32.10 16.48 12.14
CA ARG A 21 -30.90 15.71 11.66
C ARG A 21 -30.82 14.29 12.22
N ALA A 22 -31.22 14.11 13.48
CA ALA A 22 -31.24 12.79 14.09
C ALA A 22 -32.35 11.89 13.52
N LEU A 23 -33.52 12.44 13.25
CA LEU A 23 -34.68 11.72 12.68
C LEU A 23 -34.48 11.37 11.19
N SER A 24 -33.83 12.24 10.41
CA SER A 24 -33.56 11.97 9.00
C SER A 24 -32.45 10.94 8.78
N LEU A 25 -31.44 10.88 9.65
CA LEU A 25 -30.40 9.85 9.59
C LEU A 25 -30.91 8.47 10.00
N THR A 26 -31.81 8.40 11.00
CA THR A 26 -32.41 7.12 11.39
C THR A 26 -33.42 6.62 10.36
N ALA A 27 -34.18 7.49 9.71
CA ALA A 27 -35.09 7.13 8.63
C ALA A 27 -34.32 6.64 7.37
N ALA A 28 -33.20 7.27 7.03
CA ALA A 28 -32.36 6.85 5.91
C ALA A 28 -31.69 5.49 6.17
N ALA A 29 -31.21 5.24 7.40
CA ALA A 29 -30.63 3.96 7.78
C ALA A 29 -31.67 2.83 7.82
N ALA A 30 -32.86 3.10 8.35
CA ALA A 30 -33.96 2.12 8.36
C ALA A 30 -34.46 1.81 6.95
N GLY A 31 -34.55 2.81 6.08
CA GLY A 31 -34.96 2.63 4.68
C GLY A 31 -33.96 1.80 3.86
N SER A 32 -32.67 1.99 4.10
CA SER A 32 -31.61 1.22 3.44
C SER A 32 -31.62 -0.25 3.86
N LEU A 33 -31.81 -0.53 5.16
CA LEU A 33 -31.91 -1.92 5.66
C LEU A 33 -33.13 -2.65 5.11
N THR A 34 -34.28 -1.95 4.99
CA THR A 34 -35.52 -2.52 4.46
C THR A 34 -35.41 -2.85 2.97
N LEU A 35 -34.74 -1.98 2.18
CA LEU A 35 -34.49 -2.23 0.76
C LEU A 35 -33.54 -3.41 0.53
N VAL A 36 -32.52 -3.59 1.36
CA VAL A 36 -31.61 -4.74 1.30
C VAL A 36 -32.34 -6.03 1.67
N LEU A 37 -33.18 -6.02 2.69
CA LEU A 37 -33.99 -7.18 3.09
C LEU A 37 -35.05 -7.55 2.05
N ILE A 38 -35.72 -6.56 1.42
CA ILE A 38 -36.69 -6.79 0.35
C ILE A 38 -35.98 -7.30 -0.90
N SER A 39 -34.81 -6.78 -1.26
CA SER A 39 -34.02 -7.30 -2.38
C SER A 39 -33.60 -8.74 -2.16
N TRP A 40 -33.24 -9.10 -0.92
CA TRP A 40 -32.88 -10.46 -0.55
C TRP A 40 -34.06 -11.41 -0.63
N LEU A 41 -35.24 -11.00 -0.11
CA LEU A 41 -36.50 -11.78 -0.19
C LEU A 41 -37.02 -11.97 -1.63
N VAL A 42 -36.84 -10.96 -2.51
CA VAL A 42 -37.26 -11.06 -3.93
C VAL A 42 -36.33 -11.99 -4.73
N ILE A 43 -35.03 -12.05 -4.38
CA ILE A 43 -34.06 -12.99 -4.99
C ILE A 43 -34.41 -14.44 -4.55
N GLU A 44 -34.87 -14.64 -3.32
CA GLU A 44 -35.24 -15.97 -2.81
C GLU A 44 -36.55 -16.52 -3.38
N GLN A 45 -37.47 -15.66 -3.84
CA GLN A 45 -38.73 -16.09 -4.49
C GLN A 45 -38.62 -16.35 -6.00
N GLY A 46 -37.50 -16.02 -6.63
CA GLY A 46 -37.25 -16.22 -8.06
C GLY A 46 -36.67 -17.57 -8.46
N GLU A 47 -36.25 -18.40 -7.51
CA GLU A 47 -35.60 -19.70 -7.81
C GLU A 47 -36.34 -20.89 -7.15
N GLN A 48 -37.61 -21.06 -7.46
CA GLN A 48 -38.25 -22.36 -7.26
C GLN A 48 -38.34 -23.13 -8.60
N SER A 49 -37.23 -23.68 -9.04
CA SER A 49 -37.20 -24.89 -9.87
C SER A 49 -35.73 -25.34 -10.05
N HIS A 50 -35.34 -26.21 -9.20
CA HIS A 50 -34.49 -27.39 -9.32
C HIS A 50 -33.99 -27.76 -7.92
N ALA A 51 -34.80 -28.52 -7.20
CA ALA A 51 -34.41 -29.27 -6.00
C ALA A 51 -33.49 -30.42 -6.47
N GLY A 52 -32.22 -30.25 -6.31
CA GLY A 52 -31.20 -31.24 -6.57
C GLY A 52 -29.84 -30.68 -6.19
N ASP A 53 -29.29 -31.14 -5.08
CA ASP A 53 -27.87 -31.06 -4.74
C ASP A 53 -27.25 -29.67 -4.42
N ARG A 54 -27.92 -28.86 -3.63
CA ARG A 54 -27.23 -27.71 -2.97
C ARG A 54 -27.16 -28.00 -1.46
N PRO A 55 -25.96 -28.09 -0.86
CA PRO A 55 -25.83 -28.27 0.57
C PRO A 55 -26.52 -27.11 1.31
N SER A 56 -27.20 -27.41 2.41
CA SER A 56 -27.85 -26.42 3.25
C SER A 56 -26.78 -25.49 3.89
N LEU A 57 -27.19 -24.28 4.28
CA LEU A 57 -26.28 -23.32 4.95
C LEU A 57 -25.67 -23.97 6.22
N ILE A 58 -26.38 -24.87 6.87
CA ILE A 58 -25.90 -25.62 8.03
C ILE A 58 -24.84 -26.65 7.60
N GLU A 59 -25.04 -27.34 6.49
CA GLU A 59 -24.04 -28.27 5.93
C GLU A 59 -22.76 -27.51 5.45
N LEU A 60 -22.92 -26.34 4.84
CA LEU A 60 -21.78 -25.48 4.49
C LEU A 60 -21.05 -24.97 5.73
N LEU A 61 -21.76 -24.59 6.79
CA LEU A 61 -21.16 -24.18 8.07
C LEU A 61 -20.48 -25.36 8.77
N ASP A 62 -21.05 -26.56 8.70
CA ASP A 62 -20.44 -27.78 9.25
C ASP A 62 -19.20 -28.19 8.43
N GLN A 63 -19.25 -28.04 7.11
CA GLN A 63 -18.11 -28.28 6.23
C GLN A 63 -16.96 -27.30 6.49
N VAL A 64 -17.27 -26.01 6.63
CA VAL A 64 -16.28 -24.99 7.00
C VAL A 64 -15.76 -25.20 8.43
N SER A 65 -16.63 -25.57 9.37
CA SER A 65 -16.22 -25.89 10.74
C SER A 65 -15.43 -27.21 10.81
N GLY A 66 -15.79 -28.19 9.99
CA GLY A 66 -15.09 -29.47 9.86
C GLY A 66 -13.71 -29.31 9.20
N GLU A 67 -13.56 -28.43 8.24
CA GLU A 67 -12.26 -28.09 7.65
C GLU A 67 -11.39 -27.26 8.59
N GLN A 68 -11.98 -26.34 9.38
CA GLN A 68 -11.25 -25.63 10.44
C GLN A 68 -10.84 -26.56 11.61
N GLY A 69 -11.65 -27.58 11.92
CA GLY A 69 -11.31 -28.61 12.92
C GLY A 69 -10.31 -29.66 12.42
N ARG A 70 -10.10 -29.74 11.10
CA ARG A 70 -9.07 -30.57 10.46
C ARG A 70 -7.80 -29.82 10.06
N GLN A 71 -7.66 -28.57 10.39
CA GLN A 71 -6.33 -28.02 10.60
C GLN A 71 -5.78 -28.75 11.83
N LEU A 72 -5.23 -29.94 11.54
CA LEU A 72 -4.32 -30.66 12.42
C LEU A 72 -3.48 -29.57 13.11
N GLU A 73 -3.39 -29.61 14.43
CA GLU A 73 -2.32 -28.94 15.16
C GLU A 73 -1.01 -29.42 14.55
N GLU A 74 -0.60 -28.81 13.43
CA GLU A 74 0.76 -28.91 12.96
C GLU A 74 1.60 -28.37 14.10
N LYS A 75 2.16 -29.33 14.84
CA LYS A 75 3.21 -29.07 15.82
C LYS A 75 4.13 -28.04 15.16
N PRO A 76 4.25 -26.79 15.69
CA PRO A 76 4.91 -25.73 14.97
C PRO A 76 6.28 -26.23 14.54
N SER A 77 6.47 -26.35 13.23
CA SER A 77 7.74 -26.77 12.65
C SER A 77 8.81 -25.87 13.24
N SER A 78 9.82 -26.45 13.86
CA SER A 78 10.96 -25.71 14.37
C SER A 78 11.78 -25.08 13.24
N ALA A 79 11.56 -25.52 12.01
CA ALA A 79 12.20 -25.01 10.81
C ALA A 79 11.32 -23.92 10.18
N PRO A 80 11.95 -22.80 9.76
CA PRO A 80 11.22 -21.74 9.07
C PRO A 80 10.74 -22.22 7.68
N PRO A 81 9.60 -21.74 7.21
CA PRO A 81 9.14 -21.95 5.86
C PRO A 81 10.21 -21.53 4.83
N MET A 82 10.37 -22.32 3.79
CA MET A 82 11.25 -21.97 2.69
C MET A 82 10.68 -20.80 1.90
N ALA A 83 11.54 -19.90 1.44
CA ALA A 83 11.15 -18.87 0.51
C ALA A 83 10.65 -19.49 -0.81
N PRO A 84 9.68 -18.85 -1.49
CA PRO A 84 9.22 -19.29 -2.79
C PRO A 84 10.35 -19.37 -3.80
N ARG A 85 10.16 -20.22 -4.80
CA ARG A 85 11.14 -20.36 -5.88
C ARG A 85 11.41 -18.98 -6.51
N ALA A 86 12.70 -18.68 -6.72
CA ALA A 86 13.13 -17.45 -7.35
C ALA A 86 12.47 -17.27 -8.72
N ARG A 87 11.86 -16.10 -8.94
CA ARG A 87 11.42 -15.65 -10.27
C ARG A 87 12.62 -14.99 -10.95
N SER A 88 12.82 -15.24 -12.23
CA SER A 88 13.86 -14.54 -13.00
C SER A 88 13.54 -13.05 -13.06
N TRP A 89 14.52 -12.21 -12.76
CA TRP A 89 14.41 -10.78 -12.86
C TRP A 89 15.55 -10.18 -13.65
N ARG A 90 15.22 -9.31 -14.58
CA ARG A 90 16.21 -8.47 -15.27
C ARG A 90 15.77 -7.02 -15.16
N SER A 91 16.46 -6.25 -14.34
CA SER A 91 16.20 -4.83 -14.22
C SER A 91 16.30 -4.13 -15.58
N PRO A 92 15.33 -3.28 -15.96
CA PRO A 92 15.45 -2.44 -17.14
C PRO A 92 16.72 -1.58 -17.15
N LEU A 93 17.18 -1.15 -15.97
CA LEU A 93 18.41 -0.36 -15.81
C LEU A 93 19.68 -1.15 -16.15
N SER A 94 19.66 -2.47 -16.11
CA SER A 94 20.79 -3.31 -16.51
C SER A 94 21.10 -3.22 -18.01
N ARG A 95 20.19 -2.68 -18.81
CA ARG A 95 20.34 -2.46 -20.25
C ARG A 95 20.77 -1.04 -20.60
N GLN A 96 21.00 -0.21 -19.62
CA GLN A 96 21.36 1.17 -19.88
C GLN A 96 22.73 1.20 -20.57
N CYS A 97 22.69 1.58 -21.85
CA CYS A 97 23.84 1.82 -22.69
C CYS A 97 24.48 3.17 -22.36
N SER A 98 25.60 3.42 -22.97
CA SER A 98 26.45 4.58 -22.83
C SER A 98 25.72 5.93 -22.89
N GLY A 99 26.13 6.80 -22.01
CA GLY A 99 25.92 8.25 -22.08
C GLY A 99 24.54 8.70 -21.59
N VAL A 100 24.56 9.70 -20.71
CA VAL A 100 23.37 10.46 -20.35
C VAL A 100 23.46 11.80 -21.09
N ASP A 101 22.35 12.23 -21.67
CA ASP A 101 22.25 13.55 -22.31
C ASP A 101 22.75 14.67 -21.41
N ARG A 102 23.54 15.60 -21.95
CA ARG A 102 24.15 16.68 -21.18
C ARG A 102 23.10 17.62 -20.58
N GLY A 103 21.97 17.83 -21.25
CA GLY A 103 20.86 18.64 -20.75
C GLY A 103 20.24 17.99 -19.51
N VAL A 104 20.03 16.66 -19.54
CA VAL A 104 19.56 15.90 -18.39
C VAL A 104 20.54 16.00 -17.23
N LEU A 105 21.84 15.80 -17.46
CA LEU A 105 22.86 15.91 -16.42
C LEU A 105 22.90 17.30 -15.78
N ASN A 106 22.81 18.36 -16.58
CA ASN A 106 22.80 19.73 -16.07
C ASN A 106 21.54 19.99 -15.23
N ARG A 107 20.37 19.52 -15.69
CA ARG A 107 19.11 19.64 -14.97
C ARG A 107 19.18 18.90 -13.61
N LEU A 108 19.68 17.69 -13.57
CA LEU A 108 19.86 16.92 -12.34
C LEU A 108 20.83 17.58 -11.37
N LYS A 109 21.96 18.14 -11.85
CA LYS A 109 22.90 18.91 -11.02
C LYS A 109 22.24 20.14 -10.41
N GLN A 110 21.44 20.89 -11.18
CA GLN A 110 20.70 22.03 -10.70
C GLN A 110 19.65 21.67 -9.66
N LEU A 111 18.94 20.57 -9.86
CA LEU A 111 18.00 20.05 -8.86
C LEU A 111 18.74 19.67 -7.58
N GLN A 112 19.81 18.92 -7.68
CA GLN A 112 20.58 18.47 -6.52
C GLN A 112 21.15 19.64 -5.71
N SER A 113 21.61 20.72 -6.35
CA SER A 113 22.11 21.92 -5.67
C SER A 113 21.03 22.67 -4.87
N ARG A 114 19.75 22.42 -5.14
CA ARG A 114 18.59 23.01 -4.47
C ARG A 114 17.73 21.95 -3.74
N ALA A 115 18.36 20.87 -3.25
CA ALA A 115 17.64 19.75 -2.67
C ALA A 115 16.66 20.16 -1.55
N SER A 116 17.03 21.13 -0.71
CA SER A 116 16.17 21.65 0.36
C SER A 116 14.87 22.31 -0.12
N SER A 117 14.78 22.69 -1.39
CA SER A 117 13.57 23.33 -1.94
C SER A 117 12.53 22.35 -2.47
N TRP A 118 12.89 21.07 -2.72
CA TRP A 118 11.99 20.06 -3.28
C TRP A 118 11.98 18.74 -2.51
N ARG A 119 12.83 18.60 -1.48
CA ARG A 119 12.93 17.41 -0.64
C ARG A 119 12.69 17.76 0.83
N THR A 120 11.77 17.09 1.47
CA THR A 120 11.34 17.37 2.86
C THR A 120 11.15 16.06 3.61
N PHE A 121 11.55 16.05 4.88
CA PHE A 121 11.22 14.95 5.78
C PHE A 121 9.84 15.17 6.39
N VAL A 122 9.00 14.13 6.35
CA VAL A 122 7.66 14.13 6.97
C VAL A 122 7.62 12.99 7.98
N LYS A 123 7.38 13.33 9.24
CA LYS A 123 7.23 12.34 10.31
C LYS A 123 5.91 11.59 10.15
N ILE A 124 5.98 10.27 10.11
CA ILE A 124 4.81 9.38 10.09
C ILE A 124 4.59 8.73 11.45
N ASP A 125 3.46 8.01 11.61
CA ASP A 125 3.17 7.30 12.85
C ASP A 125 4.19 6.18 13.10
N PRO A 126 4.72 6.04 14.33
CA PRO A 126 5.74 5.05 14.65
C PRO A 126 5.27 3.59 14.52
N THR A 127 3.97 3.33 14.47
CA THR A 127 3.46 1.98 14.19
C THR A 127 3.71 1.54 12.75
N ASN A 128 3.96 2.48 11.82
CA ASN A 128 4.13 2.22 10.41
C ASN A 128 5.59 2.00 9.95
N TYR A 129 6.54 1.93 10.87
CA TYR A 129 7.91 1.56 10.55
C TYR A 129 8.60 0.94 11.78
N GLY A 130 9.75 0.32 11.59
CA GLY A 130 10.49 -0.28 12.70
C GLY A 130 11.97 -0.45 12.40
N LYS A 131 12.69 -1.03 13.34
CA LYS A 131 14.09 -1.41 13.12
C LYS A 131 14.18 -2.63 12.22
N ARG A 132 15.25 -2.76 11.46
CA ARG A 132 15.57 -3.97 10.72
C ARG A 132 16.03 -5.06 11.69
N PHE A 133 15.56 -6.25 11.50
CA PHE A 133 15.90 -7.41 12.33
C PHE A 133 17.22 -8.03 11.89
N LYS A 134 18.08 -8.36 12.84
CA LYS A 134 19.30 -9.13 12.63
C LYS A 134 19.09 -10.64 12.78
N THR A 135 17.90 -11.04 13.25
CA THR A 135 17.53 -12.43 13.48
C THR A 135 16.07 -12.61 13.07
N ASP A 136 15.74 -13.70 12.40
CA ASP A 136 14.35 -14.00 12.05
C ASP A 136 13.57 -14.55 13.25
N ALA A 137 12.27 -14.78 13.05
CA ALA A 137 11.39 -15.30 14.09
C ALA A 137 11.75 -16.73 14.55
N PHE A 138 12.64 -17.42 13.84
CA PHE A 138 13.10 -18.78 14.12
C PHE A 138 14.53 -18.83 14.66
N GLY A 139 15.15 -17.68 14.91
CA GLY A 139 16.50 -17.57 15.44
C GLY A 139 17.62 -17.57 14.41
N ARG A 140 17.34 -17.59 13.10
CA ARG A 140 18.36 -17.52 12.05
C ARG A 140 18.87 -16.11 11.86
N GLN A 141 20.16 -15.96 11.64
CA GLN A 141 20.76 -14.68 11.33
C GLN A 141 20.24 -14.13 10.00
N LEU A 142 19.92 -12.84 9.99
CA LEU A 142 19.50 -12.09 8.82
C LEU A 142 20.53 -11.01 8.49
N ASP A 143 20.82 -10.84 7.22
CA ASP A 143 21.45 -9.61 6.75
C ASP A 143 20.39 -8.50 6.71
N ALA A 144 20.54 -7.52 7.60
CA ALA A 144 19.64 -6.37 7.74
C ALA A 144 20.02 -5.21 6.80
N THR A 145 21.08 -5.35 6.00
CA THR A 145 21.56 -4.31 5.09
C THR A 145 20.56 -4.11 3.95
N PRO A 146 20.16 -2.88 3.63
CA PRO A 146 19.38 -2.59 2.43
C PRO A 146 20.11 -3.07 1.17
N ARG A 147 19.46 -3.93 0.37
CA ARG A 147 20.07 -4.50 -0.86
C ARG A 147 19.10 -4.62 -2.04
N VAL A 148 17.85 -4.23 -1.86
CA VAL A 148 16.82 -4.20 -2.90
C VAL A 148 16.08 -2.88 -2.84
N VAL A 149 15.73 -2.30 -3.97
CA VAL A 149 14.79 -1.19 -4.08
C VAL A 149 13.51 -1.71 -4.74
N VAL A 150 12.39 -1.53 -4.05
CA VAL A 150 11.06 -1.85 -4.58
C VAL A 150 10.36 -0.56 -4.95
N LEU A 151 10.04 -0.41 -6.23
CA LEU A 151 9.28 0.71 -6.76
C LEU A 151 7.78 0.42 -6.66
N HIS A 152 7.03 1.41 -6.22
CA HIS A 152 5.59 1.39 -6.01
C HIS A 152 4.92 2.54 -6.73
N GLU A 153 3.61 2.48 -6.79
CA GLU A 153 2.70 3.57 -7.16
C GLU A 153 1.76 3.84 -6.00
N THR A 154 1.31 5.08 -5.85
CA THR A 154 0.19 5.37 -4.95
C THR A 154 -1.11 4.94 -5.62
N VAL A 155 -2.12 4.49 -4.83
CA VAL A 155 -3.46 4.20 -5.38
C VAL A 155 -4.21 5.50 -5.68
N TYR A 156 -3.97 6.51 -4.84
CA TYR A 156 -4.56 7.84 -4.92
C TYR A 156 -3.46 8.90 -4.89
N SER A 157 -3.78 10.10 -4.42
CA SER A 157 -2.83 11.21 -4.34
C SER A 157 -1.71 10.99 -3.31
N LEU A 158 -0.64 11.76 -3.45
CA LEU A 158 0.44 11.86 -2.48
C LEU A 158 -0.08 12.14 -1.06
N GLY A 159 -1.04 13.07 -0.94
CA GLY A 159 -1.65 13.42 0.35
C GLY A 159 -2.41 12.25 0.99
N SER A 160 -3.10 11.44 0.19
CA SER A 160 -3.78 10.24 0.68
C SER A 160 -2.78 9.23 1.26
N ALA A 161 -1.66 8.99 0.57
CA ALA A 161 -0.61 8.08 1.06
C ALA A 161 0.01 8.59 2.37
N VAL A 162 0.31 9.89 2.46
CA VAL A 162 0.84 10.50 3.69
C VAL A 162 -0.15 10.35 4.84
N ASN A 163 -1.43 10.65 4.62
CA ASN A 163 -2.47 10.50 5.66
C ASN A 163 -2.57 9.05 6.17
N THR A 164 -2.50 8.07 5.27
CA THR A 164 -2.47 6.66 5.65
C THR A 164 -1.26 6.36 6.56
N PHE A 165 -0.07 6.83 6.20
CA PHE A 165 1.13 6.57 6.99
C PHE A 165 1.20 7.36 8.31
N MET A 166 0.48 8.47 8.42
CA MET A 166 0.30 9.22 9.66
C MET A 166 -0.77 8.63 10.59
N THR A 167 -1.61 7.73 10.08
CA THR A 167 -2.64 7.04 10.87
C THR A 167 -1.99 5.88 11.65
N PRO A 168 -2.27 5.72 12.96
CA PRO A 168 -1.76 4.59 13.73
C PRO A 168 -2.32 3.25 13.20
N HIS A 169 -1.44 2.26 12.99
CA HIS A 169 -1.78 0.89 12.64
C HIS A 169 -1.15 -0.08 13.65
N PRO A 170 -1.80 -0.32 14.81
CA PRO A 170 -1.22 -1.13 15.87
C PRO A 170 -1.14 -2.63 15.55
N ARG A 171 -1.92 -3.12 14.57
CA ARG A 171 -1.87 -4.50 14.12
C ARG A 171 -0.88 -4.65 12.98
N ASP A 172 0.00 -5.64 13.06
CA ASP A 172 1.08 -5.88 12.10
C ASP A 172 0.58 -5.99 10.65
N GLU A 173 -0.61 -6.60 10.45
CA GLU A 173 -1.21 -6.79 9.13
C GLU A 173 -1.70 -5.52 8.45
N ASP A 174 -1.95 -4.46 9.24
CA ASP A 174 -2.44 -3.17 8.74
C ASP A 174 -1.30 -2.18 8.48
N GLN A 175 -0.09 -2.46 9.00
CA GLN A 175 1.05 -1.55 8.92
C GLN A 175 1.49 -1.33 7.48
N VAL A 176 1.66 -0.06 7.11
CA VAL A 176 2.04 0.33 5.75
C VAL A 176 2.88 1.60 5.73
N SER A 177 3.96 1.59 4.99
CA SER A 177 4.77 2.78 4.72
C SER A 177 5.76 2.57 3.59
N TYR A 178 6.30 3.68 3.09
CA TYR A 178 7.45 3.69 2.20
C TYR A 178 8.56 4.59 2.79
N HIS A 179 9.79 4.40 2.33
CA HIS A 179 10.90 5.27 2.74
C HIS A 179 10.75 6.65 2.12
N THR A 180 10.30 6.70 0.86
CA THR A 180 10.19 7.94 0.09
C THR A 180 8.96 7.90 -0.80
N LEU A 181 8.26 9.05 -0.89
CA LEU A 181 7.22 9.33 -1.87
C LEU A 181 7.67 10.46 -2.81
N ILE A 182 7.29 10.36 -4.09
CA ILE A 182 7.58 11.39 -5.10
C ILE A 182 6.26 11.85 -5.73
N GLY A 183 5.91 13.12 -5.52
CA GLY A 183 4.72 13.75 -6.09
C GLY A 183 4.86 14.02 -7.58
N GLN A 184 3.74 14.26 -8.26
CA GLN A 184 3.71 14.55 -9.71
C GLN A 184 4.54 15.79 -10.10
N ASP A 185 4.70 16.73 -9.19
CA ASP A 185 5.54 17.93 -9.32
C ASP A 185 7.03 17.67 -9.08
N GLY A 186 7.43 16.42 -8.79
CA GLY A 186 8.78 16.03 -8.45
C GLY A 186 9.18 16.31 -7.00
N ARG A 187 8.25 16.77 -6.14
CA ARG A 187 8.50 16.94 -4.72
C ARG A 187 8.76 15.58 -4.08
N VAL A 188 9.80 15.51 -3.25
CA VAL A 188 10.19 14.28 -2.53
C VAL A 188 9.85 14.42 -1.06
N LEU A 189 9.13 13.45 -0.54
CA LEU A 189 8.85 13.30 0.88
C LEU A 189 9.62 12.08 1.40
N ASP A 190 10.62 12.31 2.24
CA ASP A 190 11.27 11.25 3.01
C ASP A 190 10.45 10.99 4.26
N LEU A 191 10.12 9.73 4.51
CA LEU A 191 9.16 9.34 5.57
C LEU A 191 9.81 8.41 6.57
N VAL A 192 10.56 7.42 6.09
CA VAL A 192 11.27 6.44 6.91
C VAL A 192 12.75 6.52 6.59
N ASP A 193 13.60 6.61 7.62
CA ASP A 193 15.04 6.50 7.46
C ASP A 193 15.39 5.19 6.75
N PRO A 194 16.22 5.19 5.69
CA PRO A 194 16.62 3.96 4.99
C PRO A 194 17.26 2.87 5.87
N LEU A 195 17.82 3.23 7.03
CA LEU A 195 18.33 2.26 8.00
C LEU A 195 17.22 1.59 8.82
N ASN A 196 16.03 2.13 8.81
CA ASN A 196 14.84 1.51 9.39
C ASN A 196 14.12 0.65 8.34
N ARG A 197 13.14 -0.11 8.79
CA ARG A 197 12.29 -0.98 7.97
C ARG A 197 10.96 -0.27 7.72
N ALA A 198 10.66 0.06 6.47
CA ALA A 198 9.33 0.44 6.04
C ALA A 198 8.50 -0.82 5.70
N TYR A 199 7.19 -0.73 5.74
CA TYR A 199 6.24 -1.83 5.52
C TYR A 199 5.58 -1.70 4.15
N GLY A 200 6.40 -1.78 3.09
CA GLY A 200 5.97 -1.51 1.73
C GLY A 200 5.52 -2.73 0.93
N ALA A 201 5.87 -3.93 1.38
CA ALA A 201 5.49 -5.17 0.70
C ALA A 201 5.13 -6.23 1.73
N GLY A 202 3.87 -6.68 1.74
CA GLY A 202 3.38 -7.71 2.63
C GLY A 202 4.02 -9.08 2.33
N TYR A 203 3.23 -10.04 1.85
CA TYR A 203 3.73 -11.35 1.44
C TYR A 203 4.57 -11.23 0.16
N SER A 204 5.90 -11.26 0.30
CA SER A 204 6.80 -10.92 -0.80
C SER A 204 8.15 -11.61 -0.69
N ALA A 205 8.77 -11.86 -1.85
CA ALA A 205 10.14 -12.35 -1.96
C ALA A 205 10.85 -11.76 -3.18
N PHE A 206 12.17 -11.68 -3.12
CA PHE A 206 12.99 -11.26 -4.25
C PHE A 206 14.12 -12.27 -4.48
N LEU A 207 14.21 -12.81 -5.69
CA LEU A 207 15.21 -13.83 -6.09
C LEU A 207 15.29 -15.04 -5.14
N GLY A 208 14.14 -15.44 -4.58
CA GLY A 208 14.07 -16.58 -3.64
C GLY A 208 14.45 -16.22 -2.20
N GLU A 209 14.55 -14.93 -1.87
CA GLU A 209 14.86 -14.47 -0.52
C GLU A 209 13.69 -13.69 0.10
N TRP A 210 13.43 -13.96 1.36
CA TRP A 210 12.51 -13.24 2.23
C TRP A 210 12.99 -13.27 3.67
N ALA A 211 12.38 -12.46 4.54
CA ALA A 211 12.57 -12.52 5.98
C ALA A 211 11.23 -12.73 6.69
N ILE A 212 11.17 -13.71 7.60
CA ILE A 212 10.01 -13.94 8.47
C ILE A 212 10.36 -13.36 9.84
N THR A 213 9.87 -12.18 10.13
CA THR A 213 10.17 -11.45 11.38
C THR A 213 9.11 -11.63 12.46
N ASN A 214 7.95 -12.23 12.11
CA ASN A 214 6.87 -12.61 13.02
C ASN A 214 6.32 -13.97 12.57
N LYS A 215 6.24 -14.96 13.48
CA LYS A 215 5.74 -16.32 13.18
C LYS A 215 4.29 -16.37 12.70
N LYS A 216 3.51 -15.35 13.03
CA LYS A 216 2.11 -15.23 12.60
C LYS A 216 1.96 -14.66 11.20
N LEU A 217 3.01 -14.09 10.63
CA LEU A 217 3.00 -13.46 9.32
C LEU A 217 3.84 -14.26 8.31
N LYS A 218 3.50 -14.09 7.06
CA LYS A 218 4.27 -14.63 5.94
C LYS A 218 5.58 -13.84 5.77
N GLY A 219 6.55 -14.42 5.06
CA GLY A 219 7.82 -13.75 4.75
C GLY A 219 7.64 -12.52 3.88
N SER A 220 8.54 -11.56 4.03
CA SER A 220 8.54 -10.33 3.23
C SER A 220 9.95 -9.83 2.92
N VAL A 221 10.08 -8.97 1.92
CA VAL A 221 11.32 -8.27 1.60
C VAL A 221 11.57 -7.05 2.49
N ASN A 222 10.60 -6.63 3.32
CA ASN A 222 10.68 -5.39 4.10
C ASN A 222 11.95 -5.27 4.94
N ASN A 223 12.51 -6.40 5.40
CA ASN A 223 13.70 -6.36 6.25
C ASN A 223 14.98 -5.93 5.53
N PHE A 224 15.03 -6.03 4.21
CA PHE A 224 16.20 -5.69 3.41
C PHE A 224 15.88 -4.84 2.17
N ALA A 225 14.62 -4.44 1.99
CA ALA A 225 14.20 -3.57 0.90
C ALA A 225 14.19 -2.09 1.31
N LEU A 226 14.39 -1.23 0.33
CA LEU A 226 14.04 0.18 0.32
C LEU A 226 12.79 0.34 -0.54
N HIS A 227 11.78 1.01 -0.03
CA HIS A 227 10.50 1.22 -0.72
C HIS A 227 10.38 2.67 -1.16
N LEU A 228 10.14 2.89 -2.45
CA LEU A 228 9.92 4.20 -3.05
C LEU A 228 8.65 4.17 -3.89
N SER A 229 7.77 5.13 -3.68
CA SER A 229 6.54 5.24 -4.45
C SER A 229 6.49 6.52 -5.26
N LEU A 230 6.01 6.42 -6.48
CA LEU A 230 5.64 7.55 -7.33
C LEU A 230 4.14 7.82 -7.19
N GLU A 231 3.76 9.08 -7.09
CA GLU A 231 2.36 9.46 -7.15
C GLU A 231 1.79 9.10 -8.50
N THR A 232 0.73 8.26 -8.49
CA THR A 232 0.07 7.81 -9.72
C THR A 232 -0.60 8.99 -10.42
N PRO A 233 -0.44 9.15 -11.73
CA PRO A 233 -1.17 10.16 -12.50
C PRO A 233 -2.69 9.98 -12.38
N PRO A 234 -3.49 11.06 -12.49
CA PRO A 234 -4.96 10.98 -12.39
C PRO A 234 -5.59 9.97 -13.33
N SER A 235 -4.98 9.74 -14.50
CA SER A 235 -5.43 8.73 -15.47
C SER A 235 -5.25 7.29 -15.01
N GLY A 236 -4.45 7.04 -13.97
CA GLY A 236 -4.21 5.73 -13.38
C GLY A 236 -4.84 5.55 -12.00
N ALA A 237 -5.53 6.57 -11.48
CA ALA A 237 -6.22 6.46 -10.21
C ALA A 237 -7.29 5.36 -10.25
N ASN A 238 -7.59 4.76 -9.10
CA ASN A 238 -8.56 3.69 -8.96
C ASN A 238 -8.20 2.38 -9.69
N ALA A 239 -6.91 2.07 -9.80
CA ALA A 239 -6.43 0.80 -10.35
C ALA A 239 -6.89 0.50 -11.78
N SER A 240 -6.93 1.53 -12.64
CA SER A 240 -7.33 1.38 -14.05
C SER A 240 -6.41 0.48 -14.89
N GLY A 241 -5.37 -0.10 -14.30
CA GLY A 241 -4.45 -1.03 -14.97
C GLY A 241 -3.39 -0.38 -15.88
N SER A 242 -3.57 0.88 -16.26
CA SER A 242 -2.60 1.65 -17.06
C SER A 242 -2.82 3.14 -16.87
N HIS A 243 -1.76 3.93 -17.07
CA HIS A 243 -1.81 5.39 -17.01
C HIS A 243 -0.90 6.02 -18.08
N ALA A 244 -1.01 7.34 -18.24
CA ALA A 244 -0.27 8.12 -19.25
C ALA A 244 1.27 8.16 -19.04
N GLY A 245 1.77 7.61 -17.95
CA GLY A 245 3.18 7.68 -17.55
C GLY A 245 3.45 8.76 -16.50
N TYR A 246 4.65 8.76 -15.95
CA TYR A 246 5.09 9.71 -14.95
C TYR A 246 5.64 10.99 -15.59
N THR A 247 5.64 12.07 -14.83
CA THR A 247 6.18 13.36 -15.28
C THR A 247 7.71 13.33 -15.36
N THR A 248 8.29 14.24 -16.15
CA THR A 248 9.75 14.44 -16.18
C THR A 248 10.30 14.80 -14.79
N GLN A 249 9.56 15.58 -14.02
CA GLN A 249 9.91 15.96 -12.66
C GLN A 249 9.98 14.75 -11.72
N GLN A 250 9.04 13.79 -11.85
CA GLN A 250 9.09 12.53 -11.11
C GLN A 250 10.31 11.70 -11.49
N TYR A 251 10.62 11.57 -12.77
CA TYR A 251 11.80 10.82 -13.21
C TYR A 251 13.10 11.46 -12.76
N ASP A 252 13.21 12.80 -12.79
CA ASP A 252 14.39 13.51 -12.30
C ASP A 252 14.58 13.30 -10.78
N ALA A 253 13.51 13.42 -10.00
CA ALA A 253 13.53 13.18 -8.56
C ALA A 253 13.88 11.71 -8.25
N LEU A 254 13.26 10.75 -8.97
CA LEU A 254 13.55 9.33 -8.86
C LEU A 254 15.03 9.04 -9.11
N ALA A 255 15.60 9.60 -10.18
CA ALA A 255 17.01 9.42 -10.53
C ALA A 255 17.93 9.91 -9.41
N LEU A 256 17.63 11.05 -8.78
CA LEU A 256 18.42 11.60 -7.67
C LEU A 256 18.32 10.76 -6.41
N VAL A 257 17.10 10.31 -6.03
CA VAL A 257 16.90 9.44 -4.85
C VAL A 257 17.60 8.11 -5.05
N LEU A 258 17.39 7.44 -6.18
CA LEU A 258 18.03 6.15 -6.50
C LEU A 258 19.55 6.28 -6.54
N SER A 259 20.07 7.34 -7.17
CA SER A 259 21.51 7.61 -7.20
C SER A 259 22.11 7.77 -5.79
N GLY A 260 21.38 8.39 -4.87
CA GLY A 260 21.75 8.47 -3.47
C GLY A 260 21.81 7.08 -2.80
N TRP A 261 20.74 6.31 -2.92
CA TRP A 261 20.68 4.97 -2.32
C TRP A 261 21.67 3.98 -2.91
N ILE A 262 21.83 3.98 -4.25
CA ILE A 262 22.81 3.15 -4.95
C ILE A 262 24.22 3.38 -4.37
N ARG A 263 24.61 4.65 -4.17
CA ARG A 263 25.92 4.98 -3.58
C ARG A 263 26.02 4.62 -2.10
N SER A 264 24.97 4.90 -1.33
CA SER A 264 24.99 4.70 0.13
C SER A 264 25.01 3.22 0.52
N PHE A 265 24.35 2.37 -0.26
CA PHE A 265 24.20 0.94 0.03
C PHE A 265 24.89 0.03 -0.98
N ASN A 266 25.67 0.59 -1.91
CA ASN A 266 26.35 -0.16 -2.96
C ASN A 266 25.42 -1.09 -3.75
N LEU A 267 24.25 -0.59 -4.14
CA LEU A 267 23.23 -1.39 -4.81
C LEU A 267 23.55 -1.57 -6.30
N PRO A 268 23.53 -2.79 -6.83
CA PRO A 268 23.61 -2.99 -8.27
C PRO A 268 22.31 -2.59 -8.95
N PRO A 269 22.33 -2.14 -10.23
CA PRO A 269 21.10 -1.84 -11.00
C PRO A 269 20.11 -3.02 -11.03
N ALA A 270 20.60 -4.25 -10.97
CA ALA A 270 19.79 -5.46 -10.90
C ALA A 270 18.92 -5.56 -9.63
N ALA A 271 19.28 -4.84 -8.58
CA ALA A 271 18.53 -4.82 -7.32
C ALA A 271 17.35 -3.84 -7.31
N ILE A 272 17.10 -3.10 -8.40
CA ILE A 272 15.92 -2.22 -8.52
C ILE A 272 14.82 -2.99 -9.21
N THR A 273 13.71 -3.20 -8.49
CA THR A 273 12.56 -4.01 -8.93
C THR A 273 11.25 -3.27 -8.67
N THR A 274 10.12 -3.90 -8.92
CA THR A 274 8.78 -3.35 -8.70
C THR A 274 8.00 -4.19 -7.69
N HIS A 275 6.98 -3.59 -7.07
CA HIS A 275 6.09 -4.30 -6.15
C HIS A 275 5.50 -5.55 -6.82
N ARG A 276 4.93 -5.40 -8.01
CA ARG A 276 4.36 -6.52 -8.78
C ARG A 276 5.31 -7.71 -8.96
N HIS A 277 6.62 -7.48 -9.02
CA HIS A 277 7.58 -8.55 -9.21
C HIS A 277 7.90 -9.30 -7.90
N VAL A 278 7.90 -8.60 -6.76
CA VAL A 278 8.19 -9.20 -5.46
C VAL A 278 6.96 -9.77 -4.78
N ASP A 279 5.77 -9.30 -5.15
CA ASP A 279 4.50 -9.74 -4.59
C ASP A 279 4.23 -11.22 -4.91
N ILE A 280 3.75 -11.96 -3.90
CA ILE A 280 3.44 -13.40 -3.97
C ILE A 280 1.98 -13.65 -3.57
N GLY A 281 1.29 -12.61 -3.10
CA GLY A 281 -0.13 -12.66 -2.65
C GLY A 281 -1.15 -12.73 -3.78
#